data_5f1d7ce30f16124acc92e74d4cca87f3
#
_entry.id   5f1d7ce30f16124acc92e74d4cca87f3
#
_cell.length_a   1.000
_cell.length_b   1.000
_cell.length_c   1.000
_cell.angle_alpha   90.00
_cell.angle_beta   90.00
_cell.angle_gamma   90.00
#
_symmetry.space_group_name_H-M   'P 1'
#
loop_
_entity.id
_entity.type
_entity.pdbx_description
1 polymer ?
#
loop_
_entity_poly.entity_id
_entity_poly.type
_entity_poly.pdbx_seq_one_letter_code
_entity_poly.pdbx_strand_id
1 'polypeptide(L)'
;MKKLLAVVIILVLSVGVFSACSNKSNNSEPKEVLKVDQLPEFPSGVLDTLKQDDMYITRATQTAIDDYNAYIETLLSNGFVTYSKNQIDDNSFTTLVNDATRVTLSYFPKEFTTTIIAEPKGDLFKRKQDNKYKSKNIQSTFTGMKGETVIAQEGMGFIIRLDDGSFIIIDGGMGDPDSIDSTKLYNILKEQSPEGTKKPRIAAWIFTHCHGDHIGVFNTFSIDYHNKVDIEAFYYNFQTEESMQVKDDFMLDDSIYRYNQFKKAMKEYYPNVPKVRIHTGDKVYIRNAVIDVLFSYEYLFPNRLDEEKHPSSNAASLIFKINIAGQSIMITGDIEEYGMNFVYKYYDSYLKSDILQMAHHGMNQSVDFYSAVDPTYVILPLSHAWFEVLNKGEGNIWLRDSKNVRQIIEFSSQSVSIPLPYNPLDSEIEKIPNASTKYKDYQF
;
A
#
# COMPACT_ATOMS: atom_id res chain seq x y z
N MET A 1 -25.21 -82.51 18.24
CA MET A 1 -25.83 -81.66 19.24
C MET A 1 -25.62 -80.22 18.82
N LYS A 2 -26.41 -79.70 17.93
CA LYS A 2 -26.39 -78.30 17.54
C LYS A 2 -27.81 -78.00 17.07
N LYS A 3 -28.55 -77.17 17.78
CA LYS A 3 -29.89 -76.68 17.43
C LYS A 3 -29.83 -75.51 16.49
N LEU A 4 -30.39 -75.64 15.34
CA LEU A 4 -30.65 -74.59 14.36
C LEU A 4 -31.91 -73.81 14.80
N LEU A 5 -31.85 -72.52 14.92
CA LEU A 5 -32.99 -71.67 15.15
C LEU A 5 -33.29 -70.88 13.88
N ALA A 6 -34.44 -71.19 13.31
CA ALA A 6 -34.95 -70.48 12.13
C ALA A 6 -35.75 -69.26 12.58
N VAL A 7 -35.45 -68.08 12.04
CA VAL A 7 -36.25 -66.85 12.24
C VAL A 7 -37.10 -66.64 10.99
N VAL A 8 -38.41 -66.64 11.20
CA VAL A 8 -39.42 -66.35 10.19
C VAL A 8 -39.60 -64.83 10.13
N ILE A 9 -39.35 -64.23 8.96
CA ILE A 9 -39.65 -62.81 8.71
C ILE A 9 -41.04 -62.72 8.07
N ILE A 10 -41.94 -62.05 8.81
CA ILE A 10 -43.27 -61.71 8.29
C ILE A 10 -43.20 -60.38 7.54
N LEU A 11 -43.48 -60.42 6.24
CA LEU A 11 -43.57 -59.25 5.37
C LEU A 11 -44.99 -58.66 5.52
N VAL A 12 -45.10 -57.45 6.10
CA VAL A 12 -46.35 -56.68 6.08
C VAL A 12 -46.24 -55.64 4.94
N LEU A 13 -47.01 -55.87 3.88
CA LEU A 13 -47.21 -54.90 2.80
C LEU A 13 -48.20 -53.83 3.25
N SER A 14 -47.70 -52.62 3.56
CA SER A 14 -48.54 -51.43 3.67
C SER A 14 -48.41 -50.60 2.38
N VAL A 15 -49.53 -50.54 1.66
CA VAL A 15 -49.68 -49.67 0.49
C VAL A 15 -49.85 -48.24 0.99
N GLY A 16 -48.76 -47.44 0.94
CA GLY A 16 -48.81 -46.03 1.19
C GLY A 16 -48.87 -45.27 -0.15
N VAL A 17 -49.94 -44.55 -0.35
CA VAL A 17 -50.11 -43.62 -1.46
C VAL A 17 -49.17 -42.44 -1.22
N PHE A 18 -48.04 -42.39 -1.92
CA PHE A 18 -47.18 -41.20 -1.91
C PHE A 18 -47.68 -40.22 -2.98
N SER A 19 -48.24 -39.11 -2.50
CA SER A 19 -48.44 -37.90 -3.28
C SER A 19 -47.07 -37.34 -3.66
N ALA A 20 -46.73 -37.36 -4.95
CA ALA A 20 -45.50 -36.82 -5.46
C ALA A 20 -45.54 -35.28 -5.44
N CYS A 21 -45.03 -34.66 -4.35
CA CYS A 21 -44.56 -33.29 -4.42
C CYS A 21 -43.26 -33.29 -5.21
N SER A 22 -43.33 -32.85 -6.44
CA SER A 22 -42.12 -32.55 -7.24
C SER A 22 -41.38 -31.37 -6.64
N ASN A 23 -40.46 -31.60 -5.70
CA ASN A 23 -39.41 -30.68 -5.41
C ASN A 23 -38.50 -30.61 -6.65
N LYS A 24 -38.65 -29.57 -7.45
CA LYS A 24 -37.60 -29.16 -8.36
C LYS A 24 -36.38 -28.78 -7.49
N SER A 25 -35.49 -29.73 -7.25
CA SER A 25 -34.14 -29.43 -6.84
C SER A 25 -33.51 -28.64 -8.00
N ASN A 26 -33.31 -27.35 -7.82
CA ASN A 26 -32.37 -26.60 -8.64
C ASN A 26 -30.97 -27.16 -8.35
N ASN A 27 -30.64 -28.27 -9.00
CA ASN A 27 -29.26 -28.68 -9.18
C ASN A 27 -28.65 -27.72 -10.22
N SER A 28 -28.28 -26.51 -9.77
CA SER A 28 -27.28 -25.77 -10.53
C SER A 28 -25.98 -26.55 -10.34
N GLU A 29 -25.44 -27.07 -11.44
CA GLU A 29 -24.06 -27.58 -11.43
C GLU A 29 -23.16 -26.53 -10.75
N PRO A 30 -22.19 -26.93 -9.90
CA PRO A 30 -21.27 -25.99 -9.31
C PRO A 30 -20.60 -25.24 -10.46
N LYS A 31 -20.75 -23.92 -10.49
CA LYS A 31 -20.08 -23.08 -11.49
C LYS A 31 -18.57 -23.29 -11.36
N GLU A 32 -17.92 -23.53 -12.50
CA GLU A 32 -16.46 -23.62 -12.56
C GLU A 32 -15.85 -22.32 -11.98
N VAL A 33 -14.85 -22.45 -11.10
CA VAL A 33 -14.15 -21.31 -10.52
C VAL A 33 -13.15 -20.80 -11.54
N LEU A 34 -13.42 -19.65 -12.16
CA LEU A 34 -12.55 -19.05 -13.16
C LEU A 34 -11.20 -18.64 -12.57
N LYS A 35 -10.13 -19.08 -13.23
CA LYS A 35 -8.76 -18.63 -12.98
C LYS A 35 -8.46 -17.38 -13.80
N VAL A 36 -7.31 -16.77 -13.51
CA VAL A 36 -6.89 -15.51 -14.14
C VAL A 36 -6.88 -15.57 -15.67
N ASP A 37 -6.44 -16.68 -16.24
CA ASP A 37 -6.34 -16.92 -17.69
C ASP A 37 -7.67 -17.35 -18.34
N GLN A 38 -8.73 -17.47 -17.57
CA GLN A 38 -10.08 -17.91 -18.01
C GLN A 38 -11.10 -16.77 -17.91
N LEU A 39 -10.69 -15.56 -17.59
CA LEU A 39 -11.61 -14.44 -17.45
C LEU A 39 -12.24 -14.07 -18.79
N PRO A 40 -13.53 -13.66 -18.80
CA PRO A 40 -14.14 -13.12 -20.01
C PRO A 40 -13.39 -11.87 -20.46
N GLU A 41 -13.26 -11.73 -21.78
CA GLU A 41 -12.67 -10.53 -22.37
C GLU A 41 -13.53 -9.29 -22.07
N PHE A 42 -12.88 -8.14 -21.86
CA PHE A 42 -13.58 -6.88 -21.69
C PHE A 42 -14.27 -6.49 -23.03
N PRO A 43 -15.57 -6.15 -23.03
CA PRO A 43 -16.39 -6.19 -24.25
C PRO A 43 -16.23 -5.01 -25.20
N SER A 44 -15.52 -3.94 -24.82
CA SER A 44 -15.51 -2.67 -25.56
C SER A 44 -14.15 -1.96 -25.51
N GLY A 45 -14.01 -0.96 -26.38
CA GLY A 45 -12.82 -0.11 -26.42
C GLY A 45 -11.64 -0.72 -27.16
N VAL A 46 -10.50 -0.05 -27.05
CA VAL A 46 -9.21 -0.54 -27.57
C VAL A 46 -8.45 -1.15 -26.40
N LEU A 47 -8.15 -2.43 -26.51
CA LEU A 47 -7.53 -3.20 -25.43
C LEU A 47 -6.01 -3.26 -25.63
N ASP A 48 -5.30 -3.05 -24.55
CA ASP A 48 -3.86 -3.33 -24.42
C ASP A 48 -3.65 -4.16 -23.17
N THR A 49 -3.02 -5.33 -23.29
CA THR A 49 -2.89 -6.30 -22.20
C THR A 49 -1.44 -6.70 -22.02
N LEU A 50 -0.96 -6.56 -20.79
CA LEU A 50 0.33 -7.03 -20.34
C LEU A 50 0.17 -8.18 -19.35
N LYS A 51 0.94 -9.23 -19.54
CA LYS A 51 1.10 -10.30 -18.56
C LYS A 51 2.38 -10.09 -17.79
N GLN A 52 2.30 -10.10 -16.48
CA GLN A 52 3.46 -10.06 -15.57
C GLN A 52 3.33 -11.20 -14.56
N ASP A 53 4.23 -12.18 -14.61
CA ASP A 53 4.16 -13.41 -13.81
C ASP A 53 2.77 -14.07 -13.90
N ASP A 54 2.00 -14.03 -12.82
CA ASP A 54 0.65 -14.59 -12.70
C ASP A 54 -0.47 -13.55 -12.77
N MET A 55 -0.12 -12.29 -13.04
CA MET A 55 -1.03 -11.15 -13.14
C MET A 55 -1.23 -10.71 -14.60
N TYR A 56 -2.44 -10.28 -14.91
CA TYR A 56 -2.78 -9.64 -16.18
C TYR A 56 -3.27 -8.22 -15.91
N ILE A 57 -2.69 -7.27 -16.61
CA ILE A 57 -3.09 -5.86 -16.61
C ILE A 57 -3.67 -5.56 -17.97
N THR A 58 -4.96 -5.25 -18.04
CA THR A 58 -5.63 -4.83 -19.28
C THR A 58 -6.07 -3.39 -19.15
N ARG A 59 -5.65 -2.55 -20.08
CA ARG A 59 -6.14 -1.19 -20.23
C ARG A 59 -7.06 -1.11 -21.43
N ALA A 60 -8.31 -0.75 -21.19
CA ALA A 60 -9.32 -0.51 -22.22
C ALA A 60 -9.57 0.99 -22.35
N THR A 61 -9.23 1.58 -23.50
CA THR A 61 -9.48 3.00 -23.80
C THR A 61 -10.75 3.15 -24.63
N GLN A 62 -11.32 4.37 -24.67
CA GLN A 62 -12.61 4.67 -25.35
C GLN A 62 -13.79 3.88 -24.73
N THR A 63 -13.78 3.73 -23.42
CA THR A 63 -14.82 3.03 -22.66
C THR A 63 -15.72 4.03 -21.92
N ALA A 64 -16.99 3.64 -21.71
CA ALA A 64 -17.93 4.37 -20.89
C ALA A 64 -18.09 3.72 -19.50
N ILE A 65 -18.69 4.43 -18.57
CA ILE A 65 -19.04 3.86 -17.25
C ILE A 65 -20.00 2.67 -17.39
N ASP A 66 -20.83 2.64 -18.42
CA ASP A 66 -21.74 1.51 -18.68
C ASP A 66 -20.99 0.26 -19.09
N ASP A 67 -19.89 0.37 -19.85
CA ASP A 67 -19.02 -0.76 -20.20
C ASP A 67 -18.34 -1.35 -18.95
N TYR A 68 -17.84 -0.47 -18.07
CA TYR A 68 -17.28 -0.86 -16.79
C TYR A 68 -18.31 -1.61 -15.92
N ASN A 69 -19.53 -1.09 -15.82
CA ASN A 69 -20.59 -1.72 -15.05
C ASN A 69 -21.04 -3.06 -15.68
N ALA A 70 -21.17 -3.13 -17.00
CA ALA A 70 -21.53 -4.36 -17.71
C ALA A 70 -20.50 -5.46 -17.51
N TYR A 71 -19.21 -5.11 -17.46
CA TYR A 71 -18.16 -6.10 -17.19
C TYR A 71 -18.21 -6.60 -15.74
N ILE A 72 -18.52 -5.75 -14.77
CA ILE A 72 -18.77 -6.16 -13.38
C ILE A 72 -19.90 -7.18 -13.32
N GLU A 73 -21.03 -6.92 -13.99
CA GLU A 73 -22.17 -7.85 -14.05
C GLU A 73 -21.80 -9.17 -14.73
N THR A 74 -20.95 -9.11 -15.75
CA THR A 74 -20.40 -10.30 -16.40
C THR A 74 -19.59 -11.15 -15.42
N LEU A 75 -18.69 -10.55 -14.63
CA LEU A 75 -17.92 -11.26 -13.61
C LEU A 75 -18.82 -11.84 -12.51
N LEU A 76 -19.81 -11.08 -12.03
CA LEU A 76 -20.77 -11.53 -11.03
C LEU A 76 -21.57 -12.75 -11.54
N SER A 77 -21.99 -12.74 -12.83
CA SER A 77 -22.66 -13.88 -13.45
C SER A 77 -21.76 -15.10 -13.57
N ASN A 78 -20.45 -14.91 -13.60
CA ASN A 78 -19.44 -15.98 -13.64
C ASN A 78 -18.92 -16.39 -12.26
N GLY A 79 -19.64 -16.09 -11.19
CA GLY A 79 -19.36 -16.60 -9.84
C GLY A 79 -18.43 -15.74 -9.00
N PHE A 80 -18.07 -14.55 -9.46
CA PHE A 80 -17.39 -13.56 -8.60
C PHE A 80 -18.38 -12.93 -7.62
N VAL A 81 -17.83 -12.41 -6.53
CA VAL A 81 -18.57 -11.58 -5.57
C VAL A 81 -17.84 -10.24 -5.41
N THR A 82 -18.60 -9.19 -5.24
CA THR A 82 -18.01 -7.88 -4.94
C THR A 82 -17.36 -7.91 -3.56
N TYR A 83 -16.06 -7.70 -3.52
CA TYR A 83 -15.30 -7.57 -2.28
C TYR A 83 -15.33 -6.13 -1.74
N SER A 84 -15.01 -5.15 -2.58
CA SER A 84 -15.08 -3.73 -2.22
C SER A 84 -15.56 -2.89 -3.39
N LYS A 85 -16.17 -1.74 -3.07
CA LYS A 85 -16.41 -0.63 -3.99
C LYS A 85 -15.92 0.64 -3.33
N ASN A 86 -15.23 1.48 -4.09
CA ASN A 86 -14.77 2.78 -3.66
C ASN A 86 -14.97 3.80 -4.79
N GLN A 87 -15.12 5.04 -4.40
CA GLN A 87 -15.14 6.17 -5.32
C GLN A 87 -14.20 7.23 -4.75
N ILE A 88 -13.31 7.73 -5.57
CA ILE A 88 -12.40 8.82 -5.23
C ILE A 88 -12.56 9.89 -6.33
N ASP A 89 -13.12 11.02 -5.96
CA ASP A 89 -13.59 12.02 -6.89
C ASP A 89 -14.58 11.38 -7.90
N ASP A 90 -14.41 11.58 -9.20
CA ASP A 90 -15.25 10.99 -10.24
C ASP A 90 -14.81 9.56 -10.64
N ASN A 91 -13.70 9.06 -10.09
CA ASN A 91 -13.14 7.76 -10.46
C ASN A 91 -13.80 6.63 -9.67
N SER A 92 -14.14 5.55 -10.36
CA SER A 92 -14.82 4.38 -9.77
C SER A 92 -13.87 3.20 -9.66
N PHE A 93 -13.92 2.50 -8.51
CA PHE A 93 -13.08 1.35 -8.22
C PHE A 93 -13.92 0.19 -7.68
N THR A 94 -13.68 -1.01 -8.20
CA THR A 94 -14.37 -2.22 -7.73
C THR A 94 -13.40 -3.38 -7.68
N THR A 95 -13.34 -4.06 -6.54
CA THR A 95 -12.61 -5.32 -6.38
C THR A 95 -13.60 -6.46 -6.30
N LEU A 96 -13.46 -7.45 -7.18
CA LEU A 96 -14.23 -8.68 -7.19
C LEU A 96 -13.32 -9.86 -6.89
N VAL A 97 -13.87 -10.87 -6.25
CA VAL A 97 -13.14 -12.11 -5.93
C VAL A 97 -14.00 -13.33 -6.17
N ASN A 98 -13.36 -14.42 -6.57
CA ASN A 98 -13.88 -15.77 -6.41
C ASN A 98 -12.91 -16.60 -5.55
N ASP A 99 -12.98 -17.92 -5.55
CA ASP A 99 -12.09 -18.74 -4.72
C ASP A 99 -10.64 -18.80 -5.25
N ALA A 100 -10.40 -18.50 -6.53
CA ALA A 100 -9.10 -18.58 -7.17
C ALA A 100 -8.51 -17.22 -7.57
N THR A 101 -9.36 -16.24 -7.87
CA THR A 101 -8.95 -15.02 -8.57
C THR A 101 -9.45 -13.76 -7.87
N ARG A 102 -8.66 -12.72 -7.87
CA ARG A 102 -9.01 -11.34 -7.56
C ARG A 102 -8.97 -10.52 -8.85
N VAL A 103 -9.99 -9.69 -9.07
CA VAL A 103 -10.06 -8.73 -10.17
C VAL A 103 -10.30 -7.36 -9.60
N THR A 104 -9.36 -6.44 -9.81
CA THR A 104 -9.49 -5.04 -9.44
C THR A 104 -9.74 -4.22 -10.70
N LEU A 105 -10.84 -3.48 -10.70
CA LEU A 105 -11.24 -2.61 -11.80
C LEU A 105 -11.22 -1.16 -11.36
N SER A 106 -10.75 -0.30 -12.26
CA SER A 106 -10.87 1.15 -12.15
C SER A 106 -11.45 1.75 -13.42
N TYR A 107 -12.25 2.80 -13.28
CA TYR A 107 -12.73 3.61 -14.39
C TYR A 107 -12.37 5.07 -14.15
N PHE A 108 -11.68 5.67 -15.12
CA PHE A 108 -11.26 7.06 -15.12
C PHE A 108 -12.03 7.84 -16.19
N PRO A 109 -13.08 8.59 -15.81
CA PRO A 109 -13.96 9.28 -16.76
C PRO A 109 -13.23 10.35 -17.57
N LYS A 110 -12.21 11.00 -17.01
CA LYS A 110 -11.43 12.04 -17.71
C LYS A 110 -10.74 11.54 -18.98
N GLU A 111 -10.47 10.23 -19.07
CA GLU A 111 -9.85 9.60 -20.24
C GLU A 111 -10.70 8.52 -20.90
N PHE A 112 -11.91 8.29 -20.41
CA PHE A 112 -12.74 7.19 -20.90
C PHE A 112 -11.96 5.85 -20.88
N THR A 113 -11.30 5.56 -19.74
CA THR A 113 -10.41 4.41 -19.62
C THR A 113 -10.83 3.51 -18.46
N THR A 114 -10.93 2.22 -18.75
CA THR A 114 -11.06 1.16 -17.74
C THR A 114 -9.75 0.39 -17.63
N THR A 115 -9.25 0.20 -16.43
CA THR A 115 -8.12 -0.70 -16.16
C THR A 115 -8.61 -1.90 -15.38
N ILE A 116 -8.19 -3.09 -15.80
CA ILE A 116 -8.52 -4.38 -15.19
C ILE A 116 -7.21 -5.02 -14.76
N ILE A 117 -7.07 -5.31 -13.48
CA ILE A 117 -5.95 -6.04 -12.91
C ILE A 117 -6.49 -7.37 -12.41
N ALA A 118 -6.06 -8.47 -13.02
CA ALA A 118 -6.47 -9.80 -12.66
C ALA A 118 -5.28 -10.62 -12.16
N GLU A 119 -5.41 -11.19 -10.97
CA GLU A 119 -4.33 -11.92 -10.28
C GLU A 119 -4.90 -13.10 -9.47
N PRO A 120 -4.08 -14.10 -9.10
CA PRO A 120 -4.48 -15.11 -8.13
C PRO A 120 -4.97 -14.45 -6.84
N LYS A 121 -6.04 -15.01 -6.25
CA LYS A 121 -6.55 -14.50 -4.99
C LYS A 121 -5.54 -14.75 -3.88
N GLY A 122 -4.87 -13.69 -3.46
CA GLY A 122 -4.02 -13.66 -2.28
C GLY A 122 -4.78 -13.26 -1.01
N ASP A 123 -4.04 -12.80 -0.02
CA ASP A 123 -4.61 -12.17 1.18
C ASP A 123 -5.31 -10.86 0.80
N LEU A 124 -6.44 -10.58 1.46
CA LEU A 124 -7.27 -9.43 1.14
C LEU A 124 -7.17 -8.35 2.21
N PHE A 125 -7.20 -7.07 1.79
CA PHE A 125 -7.18 -5.93 2.70
C PHE A 125 -8.46 -5.82 3.53
N LYS A 126 -8.39 -5.12 4.66
CA LYS A 126 -9.55 -4.84 5.53
C LYS A 126 -10.38 -3.71 4.90
N ARG A 127 -11.52 -4.05 4.32
CA ARG A 127 -12.45 -3.14 3.61
C ARG A 127 -13.42 -2.39 4.53
N LYS A 128 -13.38 -2.64 5.83
CA LYS A 128 -14.18 -1.97 6.85
C LYS A 128 -13.49 -2.08 8.20
N GLN A 129 -13.87 -1.19 9.10
CA GLN A 129 -13.42 -1.25 10.49
C GLN A 129 -13.70 -2.62 11.10
N ASP A 130 -12.72 -3.14 11.84
CA ASP A 130 -12.88 -4.38 12.59
C ASP A 130 -13.86 -4.16 13.75
N ASN A 131 -14.94 -4.94 13.82
CA ASN A 131 -15.93 -4.85 14.89
C ASN A 131 -15.36 -5.14 16.30
N LYS A 132 -14.21 -5.82 16.36
CA LYS A 132 -13.50 -6.10 17.63
C LYS A 132 -12.56 -4.97 18.04
N TYR A 133 -12.30 -4.04 17.13
CA TYR A 133 -11.45 -2.89 17.43
C TYR A 133 -12.12 -2.00 18.49
N LYS A 134 -11.32 -1.62 19.49
CA LYS A 134 -11.70 -0.66 20.53
C LYS A 134 -10.56 0.33 20.71
N SER A 135 -10.87 1.60 20.52
CA SER A 135 -9.98 2.67 20.91
C SER A 135 -9.64 2.59 22.40
N LYS A 136 -8.42 2.90 22.75
CA LYS A 136 -7.97 3.12 24.14
C LYS A 136 -7.76 4.59 24.44
N ASN A 137 -8.13 5.47 23.51
CA ASN A 137 -7.94 6.92 23.59
C ASN A 137 -6.46 7.32 23.79
N ILE A 138 -5.54 6.50 23.28
CA ILE A 138 -4.11 6.84 23.27
C ILE A 138 -3.89 7.89 22.19
N GLN A 139 -3.12 8.93 22.52
CA GLN A 139 -2.74 9.96 21.56
C GLN A 139 -2.05 9.32 20.37
N SER A 140 -2.62 9.45 19.17
CA SER A 140 -1.94 9.04 17.93
C SER A 140 -0.73 9.95 17.68
N THR A 141 0.34 9.35 17.15
CA THR A 141 1.56 10.11 16.81
C THR A 141 2.06 9.69 15.43
N PHE A 142 2.76 10.59 14.75
CA PHE A 142 3.57 10.31 13.59
C PHE A 142 5.04 10.52 13.96
N THR A 143 5.87 9.51 13.74
CA THR A 143 7.30 9.55 14.05
C THR A 143 8.09 9.30 12.79
N GLY A 144 8.97 10.23 12.41
CA GLY A 144 10.00 10.01 11.42
C GLY A 144 11.26 9.47 12.08
N MET A 145 11.79 8.39 11.56
CA MET A 145 12.98 7.76 12.09
C MET A 145 14.23 8.28 11.38
N LYS A 146 15.21 8.79 12.14
CA LYS A 146 16.52 9.11 11.62
C LYS A 146 17.30 7.83 11.33
N GLY A 147 17.83 7.68 10.10
CA GLY A 147 18.81 6.64 9.77
C GLY A 147 20.18 6.90 10.44
N GLU A 148 20.88 5.85 10.83
CA GLU A 148 22.24 5.93 11.40
C GLU A 148 23.30 5.41 10.44
N THR A 149 22.91 4.87 9.32
CA THR A 149 23.83 4.28 8.33
C THR A 149 24.67 5.36 7.69
N VAL A 150 25.99 5.22 7.83
CA VAL A 150 26.98 6.28 7.50
C VAL A 150 27.07 6.58 5.99
N ILE A 151 26.72 5.60 5.14
CA ILE A 151 26.98 5.70 3.69
C ILE A 151 25.97 6.63 3.00
N ALA A 152 24.78 6.76 3.54
CA ALA A 152 23.76 7.58 2.91
C ALA A 152 22.81 8.21 3.88
N GLN A 153 22.88 8.20 5.17
CA GLN A 153 21.92 8.84 6.09
C GLN A 153 20.50 9.03 5.47
N GLU A 154 20.30 8.42 4.35
CA GLU A 154 19.12 8.42 3.51
C GLU A 154 18.36 7.17 3.90
N GLY A 155 17.19 7.31 4.33
CA GLY A 155 16.35 6.18 4.62
C GLY A 155 15.00 6.68 5.05
N MET A 156 13.98 6.14 4.44
CA MET A 156 12.62 6.50 4.77
C MET A 156 12.01 5.46 5.70
N GLY A 157 11.74 5.87 6.93
CA GLY A 157 11.04 5.05 7.90
C GLY A 157 10.10 5.89 8.76
N PHE A 158 8.80 5.55 8.72
CA PHE A 158 7.79 6.24 9.52
C PHE A 158 7.03 5.27 10.40
N ILE A 159 6.68 5.73 11.59
CA ILE A 159 5.93 4.97 12.58
C ILE A 159 4.72 5.80 13.00
N ILE A 160 3.51 5.28 12.79
CA ILE A 160 2.28 5.89 13.25
C ILE A 160 1.76 5.07 14.43
N ARG A 161 1.73 5.66 15.63
CA ARG A 161 1.03 5.06 16.76
C ARG A 161 -0.46 5.33 16.64
N LEU A 162 -1.24 4.28 16.73
CA LEU A 162 -2.70 4.31 16.67
C LEU A 162 -3.30 4.49 18.08
N ASP A 163 -4.56 4.85 18.15
CA ASP A 163 -5.26 5.17 19.40
C ASP A 163 -5.53 3.95 20.32
N ASP A 164 -5.22 2.73 19.87
CA ASP A 164 -5.20 1.51 20.67
C ASP A 164 -3.78 1.12 21.14
N GLY A 165 -2.77 1.92 20.77
CA GLY A 165 -1.37 1.70 21.09
C GLY A 165 -0.68 0.68 20.19
N SER A 166 -1.31 0.23 19.11
CA SER A 166 -0.64 -0.48 18.03
C SER A 166 -0.05 0.50 17.01
N PHE A 167 0.70 -0.02 16.01
CA PHE A 167 1.45 0.79 15.09
C PHE A 167 1.13 0.47 13.62
N ILE A 168 1.19 1.49 12.77
CA ILE A 168 1.46 1.35 11.35
C ILE A 168 2.92 1.73 11.14
N ILE A 169 3.68 0.90 10.42
CA ILE A 169 5.02 1.24 9.96
C ILE A 169 4.95 1.44 8.45
N ILE A 170 5.61 2.48 7.96
CA ILE A 170 5.74 2.75 6.52
C ILE A 170 7.23 2.71 6.22
N ASP A 171 7.62 1.78 5.34
CA ASP A 171 9.03 1.49 5.02
C ASP A 171 9.84 1.15 6.29
N GLY A 172 11.09 1.58 6.40
CA GLY A 172 11.90 1.32 7.58
C GLY A 172 13.27 1.98 7.54
N GLY A 173 13.75 2.32 6.36
CA GLY A 173 15.09 2.86 6.15
C GLY A 173 16.07 1.85 5.57
N MET A 174 17.34 2.27 5.42
CA MET A 174 18.41 1.55 4.72
C MET A 174 18.73 0.17 5.32
N GLY A 175 18.68 0.05 6.61
CA GLY A 175 19.22 -1.14 7.28
C GLY A 175 20.74 -1.21 7.19
N ASP A 176 21.36 -1.62 8.24
CA ASP A 176 22.81 -1.69 8.38
C ASP A 176 23.24 -3.07 8.87
N PRO A 177 24.50 -3.49 8.59
CA PRO A 177 25.01 -4.79 9.01
C PRO A 177 25.03 -4.98 10.54
N ASP A 178 25.12 -3.88 11.28
CA ASP A 178 25.20 -3.88 12.75
C ASP A 178 23.81 -3.80 13.41
N SER A 179 22.75 -3.77 12.60
CA SER A 179 21.34 -3.69 13.05
C SER A 179 21.01 -2.49 13.96
N ILE A 180 21.73 -1.38 13.82
CA ILE A 180 21.53 -0.18 14.64
C ILE A 180 20.14 0.41 14.40
N ASP A 181 19.76 0.58 13.11
CA ASP A 181 18.46 1.13 12.73
C ASP A 181 17.31 0.18 13.10
N SER A 182 17.52 -1.14 12.99
CA SER A 182 16.55 -2.14 13.46
C SER A 182 16.35 -2.06 14.97
N THR A 183 17.43 -1.89 15.73
CA THR A 183 17.39 -1.70 17.19
C THR A 183 16.68 -0.40 17.55
N LYS A 184 16.95 0.67 16.84
CA LYS A 184 16.27 1.97 17.01
C LYS A 184 14.77 1.83 16.76
N LEU A 185 14.36 1.21 15.65
CA LEU A 185 12.95 0.94 15.37
C LEU A 185 12.29 0.18 16.52
N TYR A 186 12.90 -0.92 16.96
CA TYR A 186 12.36 -1.71 18.07
C TYR A 186 12.23 -0.90 19.37
N ASN A 187 13.20 -0.07 19.69
CA ASN A 187 13.19 0.77 20.90
C ASN A 187 12.06 1.82 20.80
N ILE A 188 11.89 2.49 19.66
CA ILE A 188 10.78 3.44 19.45
C ILE A 188 9.42 2.74 19.65
N LEU A 189 9.24 1.56 19.05
CA LEU A 189 8.01 0.78 19.20
C LEU A 189 7.76 0.42 20.67
N LYS A 190 8.81 0.02 21.40
CA LYS A 190 8.70 -0.34 22.80
C LYS A 190 8.39 0.84 23.69
N GLU A 191 9.07 1.98 23.50
CA GLU A 191 8.89 3.22 24.26
C GLU A 191 7.50 3.83 24.05
N GLN A 192 6.99 3.77 22.83
CA GLN A 192 5.67 4.30 22.50
C GLN A 192 4.53 3.30 22.76
N SER A 193 4.84 2.07 23.11
CA SER A 193 3.82 1.08 23.47
C SER A 193 3.19 1.41 24.83
N PRO A 194 1.90 1.06 25.06
CA PRO A 194 1.28 1.19 26.35
C PRO A 194 2.05 0.45 27.45
N GLU A 195 2.02 0.98 28.66
CA GLU A 195 2.65 0.36 29.83
C GLU A 195 2.21 -1.10 30.00
N GLY A 196 3.14 -1.97 30.32
CA GLY A 196 2.90 -3.42 30.47
C GLY A 196 2.81 -4.20 29.15
N THR A 197 2.99 -3.56 27.99
CA THR A 197 3.02 -4.25 26.71
C THR A 197 4.25 -5.16 26.63
N LYS A 198 4.03 -6.46 26.49
CA LYS A 198 5.12 -7.46 26.39
C LYS A 198 5.78 -7.43 25.00
N LYS A 199 4.97 -7.32 23.94
CA LYS A 199 5.40 -7.24 22.55
C LYS A 199 4.67 -6.07 21.90
N PRO A 200 5.39 -5.10 21.29
CA PRO A 200 4.76 -4.10 20.44
C PRO A 200 3.92 -4.77 19.34
N ARG A 201 2.75 -4.21 19.07
CA ARG A 201 1.82 -4.75 18.08
C ARG A 201 1.82 -3.86 16.85
N ILE A 202 2.25 -4.41 15.72
CA ILE A 202 2.27 -3.74 14.42
C ILE A 202 1.00 -4.17 13.67
N ALA A 203 0.00 -3.28 13.62
CA ALA A 203 -1.27 -3.52 12.95
C ALA A 203 -1.12 -3.61 11.43
N ALA A 204 -0.14 -2.89 10.89
CA ALA A 204 0.24 -2.93 9.49
C ALA A 204 1.70 -2.50 9.30
N TRP A 205 2.42 -3.17 8.42
CA TRP A 205 3.68 -2.69 7.87
C TRP A 205 3.49 -2.49 6.37
N ILE A 206 3.61 -1.26 5.91
CA ILE A 206 3.34 -0.84 4.53
C ILE A 206 4.67 -0.52 3.89
N PHE A 207 4.91 -1.03 2.67
CA PHE A 207 6.12 -0.75 1.92
C PHE A 207 5.76 -0.03 0.63
N THR A 208 6.42 1.11 0.36
CA THR A 208 6.17 1.93 -0.81
C THR A 208 6.75 1.31 -2.07
N HIS A 209 8.03 0.92 -2.03
CA HIS A 209 8.75 0.25 -3.11
C HIS A 209 9.95 -0.54 -2.53
N CYS A 210 10.75 -1.19 -3.39
CA CYS A 210 11.70 -2.21 -2.94
C CYS A 210 13.17 -1.76 -2.85
N HIS A 211 13.46 -0.44 -2.86
CA HIS A 211 14.83 0.03 -2.66
C HIS A 211 15.35 -0.23 -1.25
N GLY A 212 16.68 -0.34 -1.15
CA GLY A 212 17.36 -0.69 0.09
C GLY A 212 17.13 0.28 1.24
N ASP A 213 17.07 1.58 0.93
CA ASP A 213 16.82 2.65 1.88
C ASP A 213 15.35 2.77 2.34
N HIS A 214 14.47 1.87 1.85
CA HIS A 214 13.08 1.70 2.28
C HIS A 214 12.86 0.37 2.99
N ILE A 215 13.32 -0.76 2.41
CA ILE A 215 13.07 -2.09 2.95
C ILE A 215 14.26 -2.69 3.73
N GLY A 216 15.41 -2.02 3.74
CA GLY A 216 16.62 -2.56 4.35
C GLY A 216 16.48 -2.85 5.84
N VAL A 217 15.89 -1.91 6.59
CA VAL A 217 15.63 -2.10 8.03
C VAL A 217 14.68 -3.28 8.26
N PHE A 218 13.65 -3.47 7.44
CA PHE A 218 12.78 -4.65 7.58
C PHE A 218 13.57 -5.95 7.47
N ASN A 219 14.52 -6.03 6.53
CA ASN A 219 15.31 -7.23 6.33
C ASN A 219 16.18 -7.57 7.56
N THR A 220 16.85 -6.58 8.14
CA THR A 220 17.66 -6.77 9.37
C THR A 220 16.79 -6.94 10.61
N PHE A 221 15.72 -6.17 10.74
CA PHE A 221 14.74 -6.28 11.83
C PHE A 221 14.11 -7.66 11.91
N SER A 222 13.84 -8.29 10.77
CA SER A 222 13.25 -9.62 10.70
C SER A 222 14.17 -10.68 11.33
N ILE A 223 15.47 -10.53 11.20
CA ILE A 223 16.46 -11.45 11.81
C ILE A 223 16.42 -11.33 13.35
N ASP A 224 16.46 -10.10 13.87
CA ASP A 224 16.73 -9.85 15.29
C ASP A 224 15.47 -9.71 16.15
N TYR A 225 14.33 -9.30 15.53
CA TYR A 225 13.15 -8.85 16.25
C TYR A 225 11.83 -9.54 15.86
N HIS A 226 11.82 -10.47 14.86
CA HIS A 226 10.56 -11.12 14.44
C HIS A 226 9.76 -11.74 15.59
N ASN A 227 10.43 -12.30 16.60
CA ASN A 227 9.78 -12.91 17.76
C ASN A 227 9.52 -11.96 18.93
N LYS A 228 9.93 -10.69 18.81
CA LYS A 228 9.78 -9.65 19.85
C LYS A 228 8.62 -8.69 19.58
N VAL A 229 7.98 -8.80 18.44
CA VAL A 229 6.82 -8.01 18.01
C VAL A 229 5.70 -8.92 17.51
N ASP A 230 4.48 -8.41 17.45
CA ASP A 230 3.34 -9.09 16.84
C ASP A 230 2.92 -8.28 15.61
N ILE A 231 3.12 -8.84 14.40
CA ILE A 231 2.74 -8.21 13.13
C ILE A 231 1.45 -8.84 12.62
N GLU A 232 0.43 -8.01 12.33
CA GLU A 232 -0.88 -8.48 11.90
C GLU A 232 -1.01 -8.62 10.38
N ALA A 233 -0.37 -7.74 9.60
CA ALA A 233 -0.36 -7.83 8.13
C ALA A 233 0.76 -6.97 7.53
N PHE A 234 1.21 -7.38 6.34
CA PHE A 234 2.05 -6.61 5.44
C PHE A 234 1.23 -6.11 4.26
N TYR A 235 1.49 -4.87 3.83
CA TYR A 235 0.84 -4.23 2.69
C TYR A 235 1.90 -3.70 1.74
N TYR A 236 1.87 -4.12 0.49
CA TYR A 236 2.82 -3.67 -0.53
C TYR A 236 2.29 -4.00 -1.93
N ASN A 237 2.93 -3.42 -2.93
CA ASN A 237 2.69 -3.77 -4.32
C ASN A 237 3.96 -3.50 -5.14
N PHE A 238 4.92 -4.42 -5.03
CA PHE A 238 6.20 -4.30 -5.72
C PHE A 238 6.10 -4.79 -7.15
N GLN A 239 6.90 -4.19 -8.01
CA GLN A 239 7.18 -4.71 -9.34
C GLN A 239 7.70 -6.15 -9.27
N THR A 240 7.53 -6.89 -10.37
CA THR A 240 8.18 -8.19 -10.54
C THR A 240 9.68 -8.01 -10.81
N GLU A 241 10.49 -9.04 -10.57
CA GLU A 241 11.92 -8.98 -10.91
C GLU A 241 12.14 -8.72 -12.41
N GLU A 242 11.27 -9.27 -13.27
CA GLU A 242 11.32 -9.05 -14.71
C GLU A 242 11.09 -7.58 -15.06
N SER A 243 10.15 -6.91 -14.40
CA SER A 243 9.87 -5.50 -14.64
C SER A 243 10.91 -4.56 -14.02
N MET A 244 11.70 -5.02 -13.04
CA MET A 244 12.82 -4.28 -12.47
C MET A 244 14.07 -4.31 -13.36
N GLN A 245 14.20 -5.29 -14.27
CA GLN A 245 15.40 -5.45 -15.13
C GLN A 245 15.48 -4.36 -16.20
N VAL A 246 15.89 -3.19 -15.78
CA VAL A 246 16.08 -2.03 -16.62
C VAL A 246 17.56 -1.81 -16.87
N LYS A 247 17.92 -1.50 -18.10
CA LYS A 247 19.30 -1.43 -18.57
C LYS A 247 20.20 -0.39 -17.89
N ASP A 248 19.62 0.60 -17.21
CA ASP A 248 20.37 1.78 -16.74
C ASP A 248 20.11 2.19 -15.27
N ASP A 249 19.48 1.34 -14.47
CA ASP A 249 19.35 1.60 -13.03
C ASP A 249 20.65 1.16 -12.34
N PHE A 250 21.50 2.10 -11.93
CA PHE A 250 22.74 1.79 -11.21
C PHE A 250 22.49 1.10 -9.85
N MET A 251 21.25 1.18 -9.33
CA MET A 251 20.83 0.53 -8.09
C MET A 251 20.18 -0.84 -8.33
N LEU A 252 20.11 -1.30 -9.59
CA LEU A 252 19.36 -2.52 -9.94
C LEU A 252 19.83 -3.74 -9.15
N ASP A 253 21.12 -3.97 -9.06
CA ASP A 253 21.69 -5.13 -8.37
C ASP A 253 21.36 -5.09 -6.87
N ASP A 254 21.41 -3.91 -6.24
CA ASP A 254 21.03 -3.74 -4.84
C ASP A 254 19.51 -3.93 -4.65
N SER A 255 18.69 -3.37 -5.53
CA SER A 255 17.23 -3.51 -5.48
C SER A 255 16.81 -4.98 -5.58
N ILE A 256 17.34 -5.74 -6.53
CA ILE A 256 17.08 -7.18 -6.66
C ILE A 256 17.58 -7.94 -5.44
N TYR A 257 18.76 -7.62 -4.95
CA TYR A 257 19.33 -8.25 -3.76
C TYR A 257 18.44 -8.02 -2.53
N ARG A 258 18.05 -6.75 -2.27
CA ARG A 258 17.18 -6.37 -1.15
C ARG A 258 15.80 -6.98 -1.25
N TYR A 259 15.22 -7.01 -2.44
CA TYR A 259 13.94 -7.66 -2.68
C TYR A 259 13.99 -9.17 -2.44
N ASN A 260 15.07 -9.83 -2.84
CA ASN A 260 15.27 -11.24 -2.56
C ASN A 260 15.43 -11.52 -1.05
N GLN A 261 16.12 -10.65 -0.31
CA GLN A 261 16.17 -10.72 1.14
C GLN A 261 14.78 -10.52 1.76
N PHE A 262 14.01 -9.54 1.26
CA PHE A 262 12.64 -9.30 1.69
C PHE A 262 11.75 -10.54 1.50
N LYS A 263 11.75 -11.14 0.32
CA LYS A 263 10.99 -12.38 0.05
C LYS A 263 11.41 -13.51 0.98
N LYS A 264 12.72 -13.66 1.23
CA LYS A 264 13.25 -14.63 2.16
C LYS A 264 12.76 -14.38 3.59
N ALA A 265 12.84 -13.14 4.08
CA ALA A 265 12.38 -12.76 5.42
C ALA A 265 10.88 -13.03 5.60
N MET A 266 10.06 -12.65 4.61
CA MET A 266 8.62 -12.92 4.61
C MET A 266 8.28 -14.40 4.69
N LYS A 267 9.06 -15.25 4.01
CA LYS A 267 8.87 -16.71 4.01
C LYS A 267 9.35 -17.36 5.30
N GLU A 268 10.51 -16.93 5.80
CA GLU A 268 11.20 -17.58 6.91
C GLU A 268 10.61 -17.16 8.27
N TYR A 269 10.43 -15.85 8.48
CA TYR A 269 10.03 -15.32 9.79
C TYR A 269 8.53 -15.05 9.92
N TYR A 270 7.81 -14.86 8.79
CA TYR A 270 6.40 -14.47 8.80
C TYR A 270 5.53 -15.36 7.88
N PRO A 271 5.66 -16.71 7.91
CA PRO A 271 4.94 -17.58 6.98
C PRO A 271 3.41 -17.45 7.08
N ASN A 272 2.89 -17.16 8.27
CA ASN A 272 1.45 -17.10 8.55
C ASN A 272 0.90 -15.67 8.66
N VAL A 273 1.72 -14.64 8.50
CA VAL A 273 1.27 -13.25 8.51
C VAL A 273 0.74 -12.90 7.11
N PRO A 274 -0.46 -12.35 6.99
CA PRO A 274 -1.04 -11.92 5.72
C PRO A 274 -0.12 -10.98 4.94
N LYS A 275 0.00 -11.21 3.62
CA LYS A 275 0.79 -10.43 2.66
C LYS A 275 -0.15 -9.88 1.61
N VAL A 276 -0.62 -8.69 1.85
CA VAL A 276 -1.69 -8.05 1.09
C VAL A 276 -1.11 -7.18 0.00
N ARG A 277 -1.34 -7.55 -1.25
CA ARG A 277 -1.09 -6.65 -2.38
C ARG A 277 -2.22 -5.62 -2.42
N ILE A 278 -1.89 -4.33 -2.47
CA ILE A 278 -2.86 -3.23 -2.54
C ILE A 278 -2.73 -2.50 -3.87
N HIS A 279 -3.87 -2.12 -4.46
CA HIS A 279 -3.94 -1.48 -5.77
C HIS A 279 -4.58 -0.11 -5.69
N THR A 280 -4.36 0.69 -6.72
CA THR A 280 -5.04 1.96 -6.89
C THR A 280 -6.55 1.81 -6.73
N GLY A 281 -7.14 2.65 -5.87
CA GLY A 281 -8.56 2.62 -5.52
C GLY A 281 -8.91 1.78 -4.30
N ASP A 282 -8.00 0.95 -3.79
CA ASP A 282 -8.24 0.21 -2.54
C ASP A 282 -8.35 1.16 -1.35
N LYS A 283 -9.40 0.94 -0.53
CA LYS A 283 -9.61 1.64 0.74
C LYS A 283 -9.40 0.68 1.90
N VAL A 284 -8.32 0.89 2.66
CA VAL A 284 -7.87 -0.02 3.72
C VAL A 284 -8.17 0.58 5.09
N TYR A 285 -8.78 -0.20 5.98
CA TYR A 285 -9.09 0.21 7.35
C TYR A 285 -8.15 -0.43 8.34
N ILE A 286 -7.41 0.39 9.10
CA ILE A 286 -6.47 -0.07 10.11
C ILE A 286 -6.72 0.73 11.41
N ARG A 287 -7.45 0.16 12.35
CA ARG A 287 -7.84 0.83 13.60
C ARG A 287 -8.57 2.16 13.31
N ASN A 288 -8.06 3.27 13.90
CA ASN A 288 -8.58 4.62 13.67
C ASN A 288 -7.99 5.29 12.42
N ALA A 289 -7.23 4.56 11.59
CA ALA A 289 -6.73 5.05 10.31
C ALA A 289 -7.50 4.47 9.13
N VAL A 290 -7.71 5.27 8.09
CA VAL A 290 -8.25 4.87 6.80
C VAL A 290 -7.25 5.30 5.73
N ILE A 291 -6.87 4.35 4.86
CA ILE A 291 -5.88 4.56 3.81
C ILE A 291 -6.56 4.41 2.45
N ASP A 292 -6.44 5.42 1.62
CA ASP A 292 -6.86 5.39 0.22
C ASP A 292 -5.61 5.29 -0.66
N VAL A 293 -5.49 4.21 -1.43
CA VAL A 293 -4.38 3.99 -2.37
C VAL A 293 -4.69 4.75 -3.65
N LEU A 294 -3.83 5.72 -4.00
CA LEU A 294 -4.05 6.62 -5.14
C LEU A 294 -3.26 6.20 -6.37
N PHE A 295 -2.12 5.53 -6.19
CA PHE A 295 -1.28 5.06 -7.28
C PHE A 295 -0.55 3.78 -6.89
N SER A 296 -0.46 2.86 -7.85
CA SER A 296 0.32 1.63 -7.79
C SER A 296 0.96 1.35 -9.16
N TYR A 297 2.02 0.57 -9.18
CA TYR A 297 2.91 0.45 -10.35
C TYR A 297 2.22 -0.06 -11.62
N GLU A 298 1.10 -0.77 -11.53
CA GLU A 298 0.37 -1.29 -12.67
C GLU A 298 -0.09 -0.18 -13.63
N TYR A 299 -0.22 1.03 -13.14
CA TYR A 299 -0.59 2.20 -13.95
C TYR A 299 0.56 2.80 -14.73
N LEU A 300 1.78 2.29 -14.54
CA LEU A 300 2.92 2.55 -15.44
C LEU A 300 2.75 1.81 -16.78
N PHE A 301 1.96 0.73 -16.80
CA PHE A 301 1.73 -0.14 -17.96
C PHE A 301 0.30 0.02 -18.49
N PRO A 302 0.07 -0.33 -19.77
CA PRO A 302 1.00 -0.73 -20.83
C PRO A 302 1.67 0.45 -21.56
N ASN A 303 1.37 1.69 -21.24
CA ASN A 303 1.76 2.90 -21.99
C ASN A 303 3.28 3.23 -21.97
N ARG A 304 4.09 2.46 -21.26
CA ARG A 304 5.52 2.71 -21.08
C ARG A 304 6.43 1.54 -21.41
N LEU A 305 5.96 0.65 -22.25
CA LEU A 305 6.84 -0.30 -22.92
C LEU A 305 7.53 0.36 -24.13
N ASP A 306 7.84 1.65 -24.04
CA ASP A 306 8.91 2.22 -24.87
C ASP A 306 10.17 1.47 -24.49
N GLU A 307 10.77 0.77 -25.45
CA GLU A 307 11.96 -0.07 -25.26
C GLU A 307 13.15 0.68 -24.65
N GLU A 308 13.06 2.00 -24.52
CA GLU A 308 14.10 2.88 -23.97
C GLU A 308 13.79 3.40 -22.54
N LYS A 309 12.58 3.23 -22.01
CA LYS A 309 12.18 3.82 -20.70
C LYS A 309 11.35 2.89 -19.85
N HIS A 310 11.98 1.86 -19.35
CA HIS A 310 11.35 1.06 -18.31
C HIS A 310 11.21 1.89 -17.01
N PRO A 311 10.12 1.73 -16.25
CA PRO A 311 9.99 2.46 -14.99
C PRO A 311 11.00 1.95 -13.97
N SER A 312 11.68 2.88 -13.31
CA SER A 312 12.55 2.57 -12.18
C SER A 312 11.73 2.03 -11.00
N SER A 313 12.40 1.44 -10.02
CA SER A 313 11.75 1.03 -8.77
C SER A 313 11.13 2.23 -8.03
N ASN A 314 11.72 3.42 -8.15
CA ASN A 314 11.15 4.66 -7.63
C ASN A 314 9.82 5.01 -8.29
N ALA A 315 9.75 4.94 -9.64
CA ALA A 315 8.51 5.18 -10.37
C ALA A 315 7.37 4.23 -9.98
N ALA A 316 7.71 3.07 -9.41
CA ALA A 316 6.76 2.07 -8.93
C ALA A 316 6.28 2.30 -7.49
N SER A 317 6.71 3.37 -6.83
CA SER A 317 6.30 3.69 -5.47
C SER A 317 4.79 3.82 -5.35
N LEU A 318 4.22 3.25 -4.29
CA LEU A 318 2.84 3.48 -3.90
C LEU A 318 2.64 4.94 -3.47
N ILE A 319 1.58 5.58 -3.96
CA ILE A 319 1.06 6.83 -3.40
C ILE A 319 -0.23 6.51 -2.66
N PHE A 320 -0.32 6.94 -1.41
CA PHE A 320 -1.54 6.76 -0.63
C PHE A 320 -1.76 7.88 0.37
N LYS A 321 -3.03 8.11 0.68
CA LYS A 321 -3.49 9.11 1.64
C LYS A 321 -4.01 8.41 2.89
N ILE A 322 -3.47 8.79 4.04
CA ILE A 322 -3.90 8.28 5.36
C ILE A 322 -4.77 9.34 6.03
N ASN A 323 -5.98 8.98 6.40
CA ASN A 323 -6.86 9.78 7.23
C ASN A 323 -6.84 9.23 8.66
N ILE A 324 -6.34 10.01 9.62
CA ILE A 324 -6.19 9.62 11.01
C ILE A 324 -6.33 10.82 11.94
N ALA A 325 -7.02 10.65 13.06
CA ALA A 325 -7.19 11.68 14.10
C ALA A 325 -7.68 13.04 13.57
N GLY A 326 -8.47 13.04 12.50
CA GLY A 326 -9.00 14.27 11.88
C GLY A 326 -8.02 15.01 10.96
N GLN A 327 -6.87 14.42 10.66
CA GLN A 327 -5.90 14.93 9.68
C GLN A 327 -5.63 13.92 8.57
N SER A 328 -5.12 14.44 7.45
CA SER A 328 -4.73 13.67 6.27
C SER A 328 -3.22 13.78 6.04
N ILE A 329 -2.60 12.62 5.71
CA ILE A 329 -1.17 12.50 5.45
C ILE A 329 -1.01 11.89 4.06
N MET A 330 -0.34 12.59 3.15
CA MET A 330 0.03 12.11 1.83
C MET A 330 1.41 11.47 1.88
N ILE A 331 1.48 10.19 1.58
CA ILE A 331 2.73 9.42 1.44
C ILE A 331 2.96 9.17 -0.04
N THR A 332 4.14 9.47 -0.51
CA THR A 332 4.51 9.41 -1.92
C THR A 332 5.63 8.40 -2.20
N GLY A 333 6.32 7.90 -1.15
CA GLY A 333 7.56 7.15 -1.36
C GLY A 333 8.54 7.97 -2.19
N ASP A 334 9.15 7.33 -3.15
CA ASP A 334 10.13 7.93 -4.06
C ASP A 334 9.58 8.16 -5.46
N ILE A 335 8.26 8.33 -5.55
CA ILE A 335 7.55 8.46 -6.81
C ILE A 335 8.21 9.48 -7.73
N GLU A 336 8.25 9.14 -9.01
CA GLU A 336 8.74 10.01 -10.06
C GLU A 336 7.61 10.86 -10.68
N GLU A 337 8.00 11.78 -11.54
CA GLU A 337 7.10 12.76 -12.18
C GLU A 337 5.85 12.13 -12.79
N TYR A 338 5.97 10.94 -13.40
CA TYR A 338 4.81 10.29 -14.01
C TYR A 338 3.70 9.96 -13.00
N GLY A 339 4.05 9.36 -11.87
CA GLY A 339 3.06 9.02 -10.83
C GLY A 339 2.47 10.27 -10.18
N MET A 340 3.28 11.32 -9.97
CA MET A 340 2.78 12.63 -9.50
C MET A 340 1.79 13.24 -10.50
N ASN A 341 2.12 13.22 -11.79
CA ASN A 341 1.23 13.74 -12.84
C ASN A 341 -0.03 12.89 -12.98
N PHE A 342 0.08 11.54 -12.80
CA PHE A 342 -1.09 10.66 -12.78
C PHE A 342 -2.07 11.08 -11.68
N VAL A 343 -1.61 11.15 -10.43
CA VAL A 343 -2.52 11.49 -9.31
C VAL A 343 -3.05 12.92 -9.42
N TYR A 344 -2.24 13.88 -9.86
CA TYR A 344 -2.68 15.24 -10.12
C TYR A 344 -3.82 15.29 -11.15
N LYS A 345 -3.66 14.56 -12.26
CA LYS A 345 -4.65 14.52 -13.34
C LYS A 345 -5.99 13.92 -12.92
N TYR A 346 -5.96 12.85 -12.11
CA TYR A 346 -7.16 12.07 -11.85
C TYR A 346 -7.88 12.41 -10.55
N TYR A 347 -7.18 12.94 -9.53
CA TYR A 347 -7.79 13.10 -8.21
C TYR A 347 -8.02 14.55 -7.75
N ASP A 348 -7.50 15.53 -8.50
CA ASP A 348 -7.77 16.96 -8.32
C ASP A 348 -7.83 17.39 -6.84
N SER A 349 -8.96 17.93 -6.40
CA SER A 349 -9.16 18.43 -5.03
C SER A 349 -9.04 17.36 -3.93
N TYR A 350 -9.19 16.06 -4.28
CA TYR A 350 -9.01 14.96 -3.33
C TYR A 350 -7.57 14.85 -2.82
N LEU A 351 -6.59 15.37 -3.57
CA LEU A 351 -5.18 15.37 -3.16
C LEU A 351 -4.90 16.23 -1.93
N LYS A 352 -5.73 17.24 -1.67
CA LYS A 352 -5.51 18.15 -0.53
C LYS A 352 -5.27 17.37 0.76
N SER A 353 -4.12 17.65 1.40
CA SER A 353 -3.68 16.93 2.60
C SER A 353 -3.00 17.86 3.58
N ASP A 354 -3.18 17.61 4.89
CA ASP A 354 -2.60 18.45 5.94
C ASP A 354 -1.08 18.28 6.03
N ILE A 355 -0.60 17.06 5.80
CA ILE A 355 0.81 16.67 5.88
C ILE A 355 1.20 16.00 4.57
N LEU A 356 2.36 16.39 4.01
CA LEU A 356 2.94 15.81 2.80
C LEU A 356 4.33 15.26 3.09
N GLN A 357 4.60 14.01 2.74
CA GLN A 357 5.97 13.52 2.60
C GLN A 357 6.51 13.94 1.21
N MET A 358 7.64 14.64 1.18
CA MET A 358 8.30 15.02 -0.07
C MET A 358 8.79 13.80 -0.81
N ALA A 359 8.47 13.72 -2.10
CA ALA A 359 8.82 12.58 -2.94
C ALA A 359 10.33 12.41 -3.08
N HIS A 360 10.80 11.16 -2.97
CA HIS A 360 12.19 10.76 -3.19
C HIS A 360 13.17 11.66 -2.42
N HIS A 361 12.97 11.77 -1.10
CA HIS A 361 13.80 12.61 -0.22
C HIS A 361 13.92 14.07 -0.69
N GLY A 362 12.93 14.56 -1.47
CA GLY A 362 12.95 15.89 -2.09
C GLY A 362 13.68 15.94 -3.45
N MET A 363 14.19 14.80 -3.96
CA MET A 363 14.84 14.76 -5.26
C MET A 363 13.85 14.81 -6.42
N ASN A 364 12.69 14.18 -6.28
CA ASN A 364 11.61 14.22 -7.26
C ASN A 364 10.56 15.27 -6.87
N GLN A 365 10.04 16.02 -7.84
CA GLN A 365 9.22 17.17 -7.55
C GLN A 365 8.30 17.54 -8.71
N SER A 366 7.15 18.08 -8.37
CA SER A 366 6.17 18.64 -9.30
C SER A 366 5.43 19.79 -8.61
N VAL A 367 5.47 20.98 -9.20
CA VAL A 367 4.72 22.14 -8.69
C VAL A 367 3.23 21.85 -8.73
N ASP A 368 2.72 21.27 -9.82
CA ASP A 368 1.30 20.98 -10.00
C ASP A 368 0.81 20.01 -8.92
N PHE A 369 1.53 18.91 -8.69
CA PHE A 369 1.18 17.95 -7.65
C PHE A 369 1.24 18.58 -6.26
N TYR A 370 2.34 19.25 -5.91
CA TYR A 370 2.48 19.85 -4.58
C TYR A 370 1.46 20.97 -4.33
N SER A 371 1.11 21.75 -5.37
CA SER A 371 0.08 22.77 -5.25
C SER A 371 -1.33 22.18 -5.09
N ALA A 372 -1.60 21.03 -5.70
CA ALA A 372 -2.88 20.32 -5.50
C ALA A 372 -2.98 19.67 -4.11
N VAL A 373 -1.87 19.18 -3.58
CA VAL A 373 -1.81 18.69 -2.18
C VAL A 373 -1.99 19.84 -1.19
N ASP A 374 -1.45 21.03 -1.48
CA ASP A 374 -1.54 22.25 -0.68
C ASP A 374 -1.33 22.00 0.83
N PRO A 375 -0.17 21.44 1.24
CA PRO A 375 0.03 20.97 2.59
C PRO A 375 0.26 22.10 3.58
N THR A 376 -0.15 21.87 4.85
CA THR A 376 0.20 22.75 5.97
C THR A 376 1.56 22.38 6.56
N TYR A 377 1.89 21.12 6.59
CA TYR A 377 3.15 20.58 7.09
C TYR A 377 3.80 19.69 6.05
N VAL A 378 5.12 19.76 5.96
CA VAL A 378 5.89 18.96 5.01
C VAL A 378 6.88 18.11 5.78
N ILE A 379 6.97 16.84 5.42
CA ILE A 379 7.94 15.90 5.94
C ILE A 379 9.04 15.73 4.91
N LEU A 380 10.26 16.01 5.32
CA LEU A 380 11.45 15.84 4.50
C LEU A 380 12.29 14.69 5.07
N PRO A 381 12.19 13.48 4.49
CA PRO A 381 12.98 12.32 4.91
C PRO A 381 14.41 12.43 4.34
N LEU A 382 15.18 13.38 4.83
CA LEU A 382 16.53 13.66 4.36
C LEU A 382 17.55 13.57 5.45
N SER A 383 18.76 13.20 5.04
CA SER A 383 19.96 13.45 5.82
C SER A 383 20.44 14.88 5.68
N HIS A 384 21.23 15.29 6.65
CA HIS A 384 21.86 16.60 6.71
C HIS A 384 22.67 16.97 5.45
N ALA A 385 23.25 15.99 4.77
CA ALA A 385 24.05 16.17 3.57
C ALA A 385 23.23 16.68 2.37
N TRP A 386 21.91 16.45 2.35
CA TRP A 386 21.03 16.77 1.21
C TRP A 386 20.18 18.02 1.43
N PHE A 387 20.43 18.80 2.47
CA PHE A 387 19.62 19.98 2.78
C PHE A 387 19.59 21.01 1.63
N GLU A 388 20.60 21.03 0.77
CA GLU A 388 20.59 21.87 -0.43
C GLU A 388 19.48 21.52 -1.44
N VAL A 389 18.86 20.34 -1.34
CA VAL A 389 17.74 19.92 -2.19
C VAL A 389 16.56 20.88 -2.07
N LEU A 390 16.28 21.40 -0.88
CA LEU A 390 15.22 22.39 -0.65
C LEU A 390 15.41 23.70 -1.44
N ASN A 391 16.62 23.98 -1.88
CA ASN A 391 16.95 25.16 -2.64
C ASN A 391 17.04 24.90 -4.15
N LYS A 392 16.79 23.66 -4.59
CA LYS A 392 16.89 23.24 -5.98
C LYS A 392 15.53 22.76 -6.46
N GLY A 393 15.22 23.10 -7.71
CA GLY A 393 14.00 22.70 -8.38
C GLY A 393 12.76 23.46 -7.96
N GLU A 394 11.87 23.61 -8.92
CA GLU A 394 10.71 24.51 -8.78
C GLU A 394 9.69 24.03 -7.74
N GLY A 395 9.47 22.71 -7.63
CA GLY A 395 8.52 22.15 -6.66
C GLY A 395 8.97 22.31 -5.22
N ASN A 396 10.27 22.10 -4.96
CA ASN A 396 10.83 22.29 -3.61
C ASN A 396 10.85 23.76 -3.21
N ILE A 397 11.19 24.65 -4.16
CA ILE A 397 11.12 26.10 -3.96
C ILE A 397 9.67 26.52 -3.67
N TRP A 398 8.70 25.95 -4.42
CA TRP A 398 7.29 26.22 -4.18
C TRP A 398 6.86 25.82 -2.77
N LEU A 399 7.21 24.61 -2.31
CA LEU A 399 6.91 24.16 -0.93
C LEU A 399 7.53 25.07 0.12
N ARG A 400 8.80 25.43 -0.04
CA ARG A 400 9.54 26.30 0.88
C ARG A 400 8.93 27.70 0.98
N ASP A 401 8.52 28.27 -0.16
CA ASP A 401 8.06 29.64 -0.28
C ASP A 401 6.53 29.77 -0.17
N SER A 402 5.77 28.65 -0.15
CA SER A 402 4.32 28.65 -0.01
C SER A 402 3.90 29.21 1.35
N LYS A 403 2.91 30.11 1.32
CA LYS A 403 2.32 30.72 2.52
C LYS A 403 1.49 29.71 3.34
N ASN A 404 1.03 28.63 2.72
CA ASN A 404 0.25 27.59 3.37
C ASN A 404 1.12 26.63 4.16
N VAL A 405 2.37 26.45 3.74
CA VAL A 405 3.34 25.61 4.47
C VAL A 405 3.84 26.33 5.71
N ARG A 406 3.39 25.88 6.87
CA ARG A 406 3.79 26.44 8.17
C ARG A 406 5.13 25.90 8.62
N GLN A 407 5.45 24.65 8.30
CA GLN A 407 6.69 24.00 8.74
C GLN A 407 7.11 22.89 7.77
N ILE A 408 8.43 22.77 7.56
CA ILE A 408 9.07 21.59 6.97
C ILE A 408 9.80 20.88 8.11
N ILE A 409 9.46 19.62 8.35
CA ILE A 409 9.97 18.78 9.43
C ILE A 409 11.00 17.83 8.85
N GLU A 410 12.25 17.94 9.28
CA GLU A 410 13.34 17.05 8.88
C GLU A 410 13.73 16.09 10.01
N PHE A 411 14.30 14.94 9.65
CA PHE A 411 14.71 13.90 10.61
C PHE A 411 16.22 13.63 10.56
N SER A 412 16.98 14.52 9.94
CA SER A 412 18.42 14.32 9.70
C SER A 412 19.27 14.30 10.99
N SER A 413 18.88 15.09 11.98
CA SER A 413 19.64 15.22 13.23
C SER A 413 19.16 14.25 14.31
N GLN A 414 17.86 13.94 14.33
CA GLN A 414 17.23 13.06 15.32
C GLN A 414 15.88 12.53 14.79
N SER A 415 15.42 11.42 15.34
CA SER A 415 14.03 11.00 15.13
C SER A 415 13.07 12.01 15.74
N VAL A 416 12.02 12.37 15.00
CA VAL A 416 11.04 13.38 15.45
C VAL A 416 9.67 12.72 15.55
N SER A 417 8.99 12.91 16.67
CA SER A 417 7.63 12.44 16.90
C SER A 417 6.69 13.63 17.09
N ILE A 418 5.64 13.70 16.29
CA ILE A 418 4.59 14.72 16.40
C ILE A 418 3.26 14.07 16.79
N PRO A 419 2.44 14.73 17.66
CA PRO A 419 1.10 14.24 17.96
C PRO A 419 0.17 14.41 16.75
N LEU A 420 -0.84 13.55 16.61
CA LEU A 420 -1.90 13.70 15.62
C LEU A 420 -3.26 13.92 16.32
N PRO A 421 -4.02 14.98 16.00
CA PRO A 421 -3.69 15.99 15.00
C PRO A 421 -2.50 16.86 15.42
N TYR A 422 -1.65 17.19 14.44
CA TYR A 422 -0.54 18.11 14.63
C TYR A 422 -0.99 19.54 14.35
N ASN A 423 -0.97 20.37 15.38
CA ASN A 423 -1.32 21.78 15.27
C ASN A 423 -0.56 22.60 16.31
N PRO A 424 0.76 22.75 16.15
CA PRO A 424 1.60 23.49 17.10
C PRO A 424 1.27 24.99 17.09
N LEU A 425 1.54 25.65 18.22
CA LEU A 425 1.51 27.11 18.28
C LEU A 425 2.62 27.71 17.40
N ASP A 426 2.40 28.92 16.89
CA ASP A 426 3.42 29.58 16.04
C ASP A 426 4.75 29.79 16.76
N SER A 427 4.73 29.92 18.11
CA SER A 427 5.92 30.00 18.94
C SER A 427 6.70 28.69 19.08
N GLU A 428 6.07 27.55 18.75
CA GLU A 428 6.65 26.21 18.82
C GLU A 428 7.21 25.76 17.47
N ILE A 429 6.85 26.48 16.39
CA ILE A 429 7.34 26.18 15.05
C ILE A 429 8.74 26.73 14.91
N GLU A 430 9.71 25.85 14.88
CA GLU A 430 11.06 26.21 14.42
C GLU A 430 10.94 26.57 12.93
N LYS A 431 11.07 27.88 12.61
CA LYS A 431 11.19 28.29 11.21
C LYS A 431 12.41 27.58 10.64
N ILE A 432 12.28 26.99 9.46
CA ILE A 432 13.41 26.36 8.75
C ILE A 432 14.59 27.35 8.85
N PRO A 433 15.73 26.96 9.43
CA PRO A 433 16.89 27.81 9.46
C PRO A 433 17.20 28.20 8.02
N ASN A 434 17.41 29.49 7.77
CA ASN A 434 17.87 29.91 6.45
C ASN A 434 19.10 29.07 6.11
N ALA A 435 19.01 28.22 5.08
CA ALA A 435 20.06 27.27 4.68
C ALA A 435 21.46 27.93 4.56
N SER A 436 21.46 29.24 4.27
CA SER A 436 22.70 30.03 4.16
C SER A 436 23.47 30.22 5.47
N THR A 437 22.89 29.98 6.64
CA THR A 437 23.52 30.31 7.91
C THR A 437 24.03 29.13 8.72
N LYS A 438 23.43 27.95 8.59
CA LYS A 438 23.75 26.78 9.42
C LYS A 438 24.66 25.74 8.77
N TYR A 439 24.82 25.76 7.44
CA TYR A 439 25.44 24.66 6.66
C TYR A 439 26.64 25.10 5.81
N LYS A 440 27.25 26.24 6.13
CA LYS A 440 28.45 26.73 5.41
C LYS A 440 29.69 25.85 5.59
N ASP A 441 29.68 24.94 6.52
CA ASP A 441 30.89 24.22 6.95
C ASP A 441 31.01 22.79 6.41
N TYR A 442 30.06 22.31 5.59
CA TYR A 442 30.18 21.02 4.93
C TYR A 442 30.73 21.19 3.52
N GLN A 443 32.03 20.96 3.39
CA GLN A 443 32.68 20.70 2.09
C GLN A 443 32.51 19.21 1.77
N PHE A 444 31.95 18.92 0.59
CA PHE A 444 31.88 17.60 0.00
C PHE A 444 33.24 17.14 -0.52
#